data_795fb1294e1fd772cea983215e8ce0e3
#
_entry.id   795fb1294e1fd772cea983215e8ce0e3
#
_cell.length_a   1.000
_cell.length_b   1.000
_cell.length_c   1.000
_cell.angle_alpha   90.00
_cell.angle_beta   90.00
_cell.angle_gamma   90.00
#
_symmetry.space_group_name_H-M   'P 1'
#
loop_
_entity.id
_entity.type
_entity.pdbx_description
1 polymer ?
#
loop_
_entity_poly.entity_id
_entity_poly.type
_entity_poly.pdbx_seq_one_letter_code
_entity_poly.pdbx_strand_id
1 'polypeptide(L)'
;EGAQLKRWCDDFLLPFGRDITTLTADELDRVSAAGVGLHEFVDTVLSRHSTATGTDDVVSRLLAGESDDRLTEQELFANIVLLLIAGHENSTSLIGNGAAMLLSFPDVREELAQDPSRWPAAIEELMRLVSPNQFIRRQAREDVTVGDQTIRAGDALLLILAAANRDPEAFSEPDRFMFNRPQTVALGHGIHYCLGAPLARLEGRIALQTVFERWPTIRQAGELSYADNFNVRILHSLPVATS
;
A
#
# COMPACT_ATOMS: atom_id res chain seq x y z
N GLU A 1 11.75 -17.00 -8.30
CA GLU A 1 12.14 -15.57 -8.36
C GLU A 1 11.16 -14.70 -7.56
N GLY A 2 9.85 -14.70 -7.86
CA GLY A 2 8.87 -13.87 -7.15
C GLY A 2 8.77 -14.11 -5.65
N ALA A 3 8.80 -15.37 -5.19
CA ALA A 3 8.76 -15.67 -3.76
C ALA A 3 10.01 -15.20 -2.99
N GLN A 4 11.17 -15.13 -3.66
CA GLN A 4 12.39 -14.59 -3.07
C GLN A 4 12.33 -13.07 -2.99
N LEU A 5 11.87 -12.41 -4.04
CA LEU A 5 11.67 -10.96 -4.07
C LEU A 5 10.70 -10.51 -2.96
N LYS A 6 9.59 -11.25 -2.81
CA LYS A 6 8.65 -10.99 -1.71
C LYS A 6 9.35 -11.06 -0.34
N ARG A 7 10.13 -12.11 -0.07
CA ARG A 7 10.84 -12.22 1.21
C ARG A 7 11.79 -11.05 1.44
N TRP A 8 12.53 -10.63 0.41
CA TRP A 8 13.41 -9.46 0.54
C TRP A 8 12.64 -8.18 0.81
N CYS A 9 11.49 -7.96 0.16
CA CYS A 9 10.64 -6.80 0.45
C CYS A 9 10.11 -6.83 1.89
N ASP A 10 9.61 -7.98 2.34
CA ASP A 10 9.09 -8.16 3.70
C ASP A 10 10.19 -7.87 4.75
N ASP A 11 11.37 -8.46 4.58
CA ASP A 11 12.49 -8.28 5.51
C ASP A 11 13.05 -6.84 5.49
N PHE A 12 13.16 -6.24 4.31
CA PHE A 12 13.63 -4.85 4.16
C PHE A 12 12.69 -3.84 4.83
N LEU A 13 11.39 -4.14 4.88
CA LEU A 13 10.38 -3.28 5.48
C LEU A 13 10.26 -3.40 7.01
N LEU A 14 10.90 -4.36 7.66
CA LEU A 14 10.82 -4.54 9.12
C LEU A 14 11.08 -3.25 9.90
N PRO A 15 12.13 -2.43 9.61
CA PRO A 15 12.41 -1.20 10.34
C PRO A 15 11.38 -0.08 10.10
N PHE A 16 10.56 -0.18 9.05
CA PHE A 16 9.53 0.81 8.75
C PHE A 16 8.22 0.54 9.48
N GLY A 17 7.99 -0.72 9.84
CA GLY A 17 6.77 -1.16 10.51
C GLY A 17 6.91 -1.44 12.00
N ARG A 18 8.13 -1.35 12.55
CA ARG A 18 8.44 -1.61 13.97
C ARG A 18 9.46 -0.61 14.48
N ASP A 19 9.55 -0.48 15.80
CA ASP A 19 10.66 0.26 16.41
C ASP A 19 11.97 -0.50 16.19
N ILE A 20 12.94 0.13 15.53
CA ILE A 20 14.22 -0.47 15.19
C ILE A 20 14.99 -0.98 16.43
N THR A 21 14.76 -0.36 17.59
CA THR A 21 15.39 -0.77 18.85
C THR A 21 14.85 -2.08 19.41
N THR A 22 13.70 -2.55 18.89
CA THR A 22 13.08 -3.82 19.28
C THR A 22 13.43 -4.98 18.34
N LEU A 23 14.14 -4.71 17.24
CA LEU A 23 14.57 -5.75 16.30
C LEU A 23 15.68 -6.60 16.93
N THR A 24 15.56 -7.90 16.77
CA THR A 24 16.59 -8.86 17.17
C THR A 24 17.81 -8.81 16.24
N ALA A 25 18.95 -9.36 16.66
CA ALA A 25 20.13 -9.45 15.82
C ALA A 25 19.84 -10.23 14.51
N ASP A 26 19.11 -11.34 14.60
CA ASP A 26 18.70 -12.14 13.42
C ASP A 26 17.81 -11.34 12.46
N GLU A 27 16.91 -10.50 12.98
CA GLU A 27 16.07 -9.63 12.14
C GLU A 27 16.90 -8.55 11.46
N LEU A 28 17.88 -7.95 12.14
CA LEU A 28 18.81 -6.98 11.56
C LEU A 28 19.68 -7.61 10.47
N ASP A 29 20.14 -8.85 10.67
CA ASP A 29 20.88 -9.60 9.66
C ASP A 29 20.00 -9.89 8.43
N ARG A 30 18.74 -10.24 8.62
CA ARG A 30 17.77 -10.41 7.54
C ARG A 30 17.52 -9.12 6.76
N VAL A 31 17.36 -7.99 7.44
CA VAL A 31 17.24 -6.66 6.82
C VAL A 31 18.44 -6.36 5.94
N SER A 32 19.66 -6.62 6.47
CA SER A 32 20.90 -6.39 5.75
C SER A 32 21.02 -7.30 4.52
N ALA A 33 20.72 -8.59 4.67
CA ALA A 33 20.72 -9.55 3.58
C ALA A 33 19.68 -9.22 2.50
N ALA A 34 18.51 -8.74 2.91
CA ALA A 34 17.46 -8.28 2.00
C ALA A 34 17.91 -7.07 1.18
N GLY A 35 18.59 -6.10 1.82
CA GLY A 35 19.17 -4.95 1.13
C GLY A 35 20.16 -5.35 0.05
N VAL A 36 21.08 -6.29 0.35
CA VAL A 36 22.02 -6.84 -0.63
C VAL A 36 21.29 -7.56 -1.77
N GLY A 37 20.32 -8.42 -1.44
CA GLY A 37 19.56 -9.18 -2.45
C GLY A 37 18.74 -8.27 -3.38
N LEU A 38 18.14 -7.19 -2.84
CA LEU A 38 17.44 -6.19 -3.66
C LEU A 38 18.42 -5.43 -4.57
N HIS A 39 19.63 -5.13 -4.08
CA HIS A 39 20.65 -4.48 -4.90
C HIS A 39 21.06 -5.35 -6.09
N GLU A 40 21.43 -6.60 -5.85
CA GLU A 40 21.79 -7.56 -6.89
C GLU A 40 20.65 -7.81 -7.90
N PHE A 41 19.40 -7.82 -7.41
CA PHE A 41 18.24 -7.95 -8.27
C PHE A 41 18.08 -6.74 -9.20
N VAL A 42 18.17 -5.51 -8.65
CA VAL A 42 18.07 -4.28 -9.46
C VAL A 42 19.21 -4.20 -10.47
N ASP A 43 20.45 -4.51 -10.10
CA ASP A 43 21.59 -4.55 -11.03
C ASP A 43 21.33 -5.53 -12.18
N THR A 44 20.75 -6.68 -11.88
CA THR A 44 20.35 -7.66 -12.90
C THR A 44 19.29 -7.11 -13.85
N VAL A 45 18.27 -6.42 -13.30
CA VAL A 45 17.20 -5.78 -14.09
C VAL A 45 17.81 -4.70 -14.99
N LEU A 46 18.63 -3.81 -14.45
CA LEU A 46 19.26 -2.73 -15.20
C LEU A 46 20.17 -3.25 -16.31
N SER A 47 20.99 -4.27 -16.03
CA SER A 47 21.86 -4.90 -17.02
C SER A 47 21.08 -5.50 -18.20
N ARG A 48 19.94 -6.12 -17.94
CA ARG A 48 19.05 -6.66 -18.98
C ARG A 48 18.45 -5.55 -19.85
N HIS A 49 18.04 -4.43 -19.24
CA HIS A 49 17.44 -3.31 -19.96
C HIS A 49 18.45 -2.48 -20.75
N SER A 50 19.72 -2.41 -20.31
CA SER A 50 20.78 -1.71 -21.04
C SER A 50 21.12 -2.37 -22.39
N THR A 51 20.83 -3.65 -22.53
CA THR A 51 21.06 -4.43 -23.76
C THR A 51 19.80 -4.68 -24.58
N ALA A 52 18.61 -4.45 -24.01
CA ALA A 52 17.35 -4.67 -24.69
C ALA A 52 16.93 -3.43 -25.48
N THR A 53 16.66 -3.59 -26.77
CA THR A 53 16.07 -2.55 -27.62
C THR A 53 14.58 -2.78 -27.76
N GLY A 54 13.76 -1.73 -27.50
CA GLY A 54 12.34 -1.74 -27.82
C GLY A 54 11.40 -2.23 -26.72
N THR A 55 11.86 -2.36 -25.47
CA THR A 55 10.96 -2.58 -24.33
C THR A 55 10.30 -1.25 -23.92
N ASP A 56 8.96 -1.27 -23.79
CA ASP A 56 8.18 -0.12 -23.31
C ASP A 56 7.64 -0.45 -21.89
N ASP A 57 8.54 -0.46 -20.92
CA ASP A 57 8.24 -0.67 -19.52
C ASP A 57 8.75 0.48 -18.63
N VAL A 58 8.40 0.45 -17.35
CA VAL A 58 8.77 1.51 -16.39
C VAL A 58 10.28 1.66 -16.27
N VAL A 59 11.05 0.56 -16.25
CA VAL A 59 12.50 0.60 -16.11
C VAL A 59 13.14 1.24 -17.35
N SER A 60 12.69 0.84 -18.55
CA SER A 60 13.15 1.42 -19.82
C SER A 60 12.86 2.93 -19.88
N ARG A 61 11.70 3.36 -19.40
CA ARG A 61 11.35 4.79 -19.35
C ARG A 61 12.19 5.56 -18.34
N LEU A 62 12.48 4.99 -17.17
CA LEU A 62 13.38 5.59 -16.18
C LEU A 62 14.81 5.74 -16.72
N LEU A 63 15.29 4.76 -17.51
CA LEU A 63 16.60 4.80 -18.15
C LEU A 63 16.68 5.81 -19.30
N ALA A 64 15.58 6.03 -20.02
CA ALA A 64 15.50 6.88 -21.20
C ALA A 64 15.35 8.39 -20.89
N GLY A 65 15.32 8.80 -19.61
CA GLY A 65 15.18 10.20 -19.20
C GLY A 65 16.02 11.17 -20.04
N GLU A 66 15.48 12.36 -20.33
CA GLU A 66 16.15 13.39 -21.13
C GLU A 66 17.47 13.83 -20.47
N SER A 67 18.42 14.36 -21.26
CA SER A 67 19.81 14.53 -20.86
C SER A 67 20.04 15.38 -19.59
N ASP A 68 19.14 16.33 -19.30
CA ASP A 68 19.24 17.22 -18.15
C ASP A 68 18.48 16.71 -16.91
N ASP A 69 17.58 15.73 -17.09
CA ASP A 69 16.75 15.11 -16.02
C ASP A 69 17.07 13.62 -15.78
N ARG A 70 18.26 13.17 -16.17
CA ARG A 70 18.66 11.78 -15.94
C ARG A 70 18.89 11.52 -14.47
N LEU A 71 18.26 10.47 -13.97
CA LEU A 71 18.53 9.93 -12.65
C LEU A 71 19.97 9.41 -12.57
N THR A 72 20.64 9.67 -11.46
CA THR A 72 21.91 9.00 -11.12
C THR A 72 21.64 7.51 -10.89
N GLU A 73 22.68 6.68 -10.93
CA GLU A 73 22.55 5.25 -10.64
C GLU A 73 21.91 4.99 -9.26
N GLN A 74 22.25 5.81 -8.26
CA GLN A 74 21.66 5.70 -6.92
C GLN A 74 20.18 6.08 -6.90
N GLU A 75 19.79 7.14 -7.60
CA GLU A 75 18.39 7.54 -7.71
C GLU A 75 17.58 6.52 -8.50
N LEU A 76 18.13 5.97 -9.56
CA LEU A 76 17.50 4.92 -10.34
C LEU A 76 17.28 3.67 -9.49
N PHE A 77 18.30 3.22 -8.76
CA PHE A 77 18.20 2.13 -7.80
C PHE A 77 17.09 2.40 -6.77
N ALA A 78 17.14 3.56 -6.11
CA ALA A 78 16.18 3.93 -5.08
C ALA A 78 14.73 3.97 -5.62
N ASN A 79 14.52 4.49 -6.83
CA ASN A 79 13.20 4.52 -7.45
C ASN A 79 12.68 3.12 -7.80
N ILE A 80 13.52 2.23 -8.33
CA ILE A 80 13.11 0.85 -8.65
C ILE A 80 12.75 0.09 -7.37
N VAL A 81 13.57 0.16 -6.33
CA VAL A 81 13.30 -0.46 -5.02
C VAL A 81 12.02 0.11 -4.41
N LEU A 82 11.84 1.43 -4.45
CA LEU A 82 10.63 2.09 -3.95
C LEU A 82 9.37 1.57 -4.68
N LEU A 83 9.39 1.47 -6.00
CA LEU A 83 8.26 0.98 -6.79
C LEU A 83 7.92 -0.48 -6.48
N LEU A 84 8.95 -1.32 -6.32
CA LEU A 84 8.77 -2.73 -5.94
C LEU A 84 8.09 -2.87 -4.57
N ILE A 85 8.62 -2.17 -3.57
CA ILE A 85 8.13 -2.24 -2.19
C ILE A 85 6.74 -1.62 -2.06
N ALA A 86 6.55 -0.40 -2.57
CA ALA A 86 5.30 0.33 -2.45
C ALA A 86 4.14 -0.37 -3.18
N GLY A 87 4.44 -1.01 -4.32
CA GLY A 87 3.43 -1.73 -5.11
C GLY A 87 2.99 -3.05 -4.48
N HIS A 88 3.84 -3.70 -3.69
CA HIS A 88 3.55 -5.03 -3.16
C HIS A 88 2.68 -5.00 -1.90
N GLU A 89 3.14 -4.36 -0.84
CA GLU A 89 2.50 -4.43 0.48
C GLU A 89 1.12 -3.75 0.51
N ASN A 90 1.00 -2.59 -0.11
CA ASN A 90 -0.23 -1.81 -0.06
C ASN A 90 -1.37 -2.45 -0.86
N SER A 91 -1.08 -3.00 -2.05
CA SER A 91 -2.06 -3.72 -2.86
C SER A 91 -2.51 -5.01 -2.16
N THR A 92 -1.57 -5.77 -1.59
CA THR A 92 -1.87 -6.98 -0.80
C THR A 92 -2.75 -6.64 0.40
N SER A 93 -2.42 -5.57 1.12
CA SER A 93 -3.22 -5.08 2.26
C SER A 93 -4.63 -4.67 1.82
N LEU A 94 -4.77 -3.92 0.72
CA LEU A 94 -6.08 -3.52 0.21
C LEU A 94 -6.94 -4.74 -0.15
N ILE A 95 -6.39 -5.70 -0.88
CA ILE A 95 -7.13 -6.88 -1.34
C ILE A 95 -7.51 -7.76 -0.15
N GLY A 96 -6.57 -8.10 0.72
CA GLY A 96 -6.81 -8.98 1.86
C GLY A 96 -7.79 -8.39 2.86
N ASN A 97 -7.54 -7.16 3.34
CA ASN A 97 -8.44 -6.49 4.27
C ASN A 97 -9.76 -6.08 3.62
N GLY A 98 -9.75 -5.71 2.34
CA GLY A 98 -10.96 -5.42 1.57
C GLY A 98 -11.86 -6.65 1.46
N ALA A 99 -11.29 -7.84 1.22
CA ALA A 99 -12.04 -9.09 1.23
C ALA A 99 -12.62 -9.39 2.61
N ALA A 100 -11.81 -9.30 3.68
CA ALA A 100 -12.28 -9.50 5.05
C ALA A 100 -13.42 -8.54 5.42
N MET A 101 -13.29 -7.28 5.01
CA MET A 101 -14.31 -6.26 5.25
C MET A 101 -15.60 -6.56 4.49
N LEU A 102 -15.54 -6.88 3.20
CA LEU A 102 -16.72 -7.23 2.42
C LEU A 102 -17.42 -8.48 2.96
N LEU A 103 -16.68 -9.41 3.56
CA LEU A 103 -17.29 -10.56 4.25
C LEU A 103 -18.13 -10.15 5.47
N SER A 104 -17.83 -9.02 6.09
CA SER A 104 -18.60 -8.47 7.23
C SER A 104 -19.74 -7.53 6.83
N PHE A 105 -19.87 -7.20 5.52
CA PHE A 105 -20.94 -6.37 4.96
C PHE A 105 -21.76 -7.12 3.91
N PRO A 106 -22.64 -8.07 4.30
CA PRO A 106 -23.41 -8.88 3.36
C PRO A 106 -24.31 -8.05 2.44
N ASP A 107 -24.91 -6.98 2.95
CA ASP A 107 -25.79 -6.09 2.18
C ASP A 107 -25.01 -5.39 1.05
N VAL A 108 -23.78 -4.95 1.32
CA VAL A 108 -22.88 -4.34 0.33
C VAL A 108 -22.53 -5.35 -0.76
N ARG A 109 -22.26 -6.60 -0.37
CA ARG A 109 -21.98 -7.68 -1.34
C ARG A 109 -23.16 -7.97 -2.25
N GLU A 110 -24.38 -7.97 -1.69
CA GLU A 110 -25.60 -8.14 -2.47
C GLU A 110 -25.79 -7.00 -3.46
N GLU A 111 -25.59 -5.74 -3.03
CA GLU A 111 -25.65 -4.58 -3.93
C GLU A 111 -24.61 -4.67 -5.07
N LEU A 112 -23.38 -5.11 -4.76
CA LEU A 112 -22.33 -5.27 -5.77
C LEU A 112 -22.61 -6.42 -6.75
N ALA A 113 -23.28 -7.48 -6.29
CA ALA A 113 -23.71 -8.58 -7.14
C ALA A 113 -24.86 -8.16 -8.10
N GLN A 114 -25.77 -7.30 -7.62
CA GLN A 114 -26.89 -6.79 -8.41
C GLN A 114 -26.44 -5.70 -9.41
N ASP A 115 -25.48 -4.85 -9.01
CA ASP A 115 -24.96 -3.75 -9.83
C ASP A 115 -23.40 -3.71 -9.79
N PRO A 116 -22.74 -4.49 -10.67
CA PRO A 116 -21.27 -4.49 -10.77
C PRO A 116 -20.65 -3.14 -11.16
N SER A 117 -21.42 -2.18 -11.67
CA SER A 117 -20.91 -0.85 -11.99
C SER A 117 -20.51 -0.05 -10.76
N ARG A 118 -20.90 -0.48 -9.56
CA ARG A 118 -20.56 0.13 -8.26
C ARG A 118 -19.18 -0.26 -7.74
N TRP A 119 -18.50 -1.25 -8.33
CA TRP A 119 -17.17 -1.67 -7.87
C TRP A 119 -16.15 -0.54 -7.76
N PRO A 120 -16.04 0.42 -8.69
CA PRO A 120 -15.11 1.54 -8.52
C PRO A 120 -15.36 2.34 -7.23
N ALA A 121 -16.62 2.64 -6.91
CA ALA A 121 -16.98 3.34 -5.67
C ALA A 121 -16.72 2.48 -4.42
N ALA A 122 -16.94 1.16 -4.51
CA ALA A 122 -16.60 0.23 -3.44
C ALA A 122 -15.10 0.21 -3.14
N ILE A 123 -14.24 0.26 -4.15
CA ILE A 123 -12.79 0.29 -3.97
C ILE A 123 -12.35 1.57 -3.26
N GLU A 124 -12.90 2.74 -3.62
CA GLU A 124 -12.61 3.99 -2.90
C GLU A 124 -12.99 3.90 -1.41
N GLU A 125 -14.16 3.34 -1.13
CA GLU A 125 -14.64 3.19 0.25
C GLU A 125 -13.83 2.13 1.01
N LEU A 126 -13.43 1.04 0.37
CA LEU A 126 -12.51 0.07 0.96
C LEU A 126 -11.15 0.69 1.28
N MET A 127 -10.58 1.50 0.36
CA MET A 127 -9.34 2.23 0.63
C MET A 127 -9.48 3.16 1.84
N ARG A 128 -10.61 3.86 1.97
CA ARG A 128 -10.89 4.70 3.13
C ARG A 128 -10.94 3.90 4.43
N LEU A 129 -11.72 2.84 4.46
CA LEU A 129 -11.97 2.04 5.66
C LEU A 129 -10.77 1.17 6.06
N VAL A 130 -10.05 0.61 5.09
CA VAL A 130 -8.85 -0.22 5.32
C VAL A 130 -7.66 0.67 5.66
N SER A 131 -7.48 1.78 4.92
CA SER A 131 -6.30 2.64 4.99
C SER A 131 -5.02 1.79 5.06
N PRO A 132 -4.57 1.15 3.96
CA PRO A 132 -3.43 0.24 3.99
C PRO A 132 -2.22 0.82 4.72
N ASN A 133 -1.81 2.04 4.37
CA ASN A 133 -0.90 2.86 5.17
C ASN A 133 -1.69 3.54 6.30
N GLN A 134 -1.34 3.22 7.55
CA GLN A 134 -2.00 3.79 8.72
C GLN A 134 -1.57 5.23 8.97
N PHE A 135 -0.34 5.58 8.66
CA PHE A 135 0.21 6.93 8.80
C PHE A 135 1.34 7.20 7.82
N ILE A 136 1.68 8.46 7.67
CA ILE A 136 2.87 8.92 6.95
C ILE A 136 3.70 9.84 7.85
N ARG A 137 5.02 9.79 7.70
CA ARG A 137 5.97 10.62 8.46
C ARG A 137 6.26 11.92 7.72
N ARG A 138 6.41 13.00 8.48
CA ARG A 138 6.87 14.30 7.99
C ARG A 138 7.83 14.91 9.00
N GLN A 139 8.59 15.90 8.56
CA GLN A 139 9.38 16.77 9.43
C GLN A 139 9.01 18.21 9.10
N ALA A 140 8.75 19.00 10.12
CA ALA A 140 8.45 20.41 9.94
C ALA A 140 9.69 21.15 9.44
N ARG A 141 9.58 21.91 8.35
CA ARG A 141 10.66 22.72 7.79
C ARG A 141 10.75 24.10 8.44
N GLU A 142 9.66 24.55 8.99
CA GLU A 142 9.49 25.84 9.68
C GLU A 142 8.47 25.68 10.81
N ASP A 143 8.38 26.66 11.70
CA ASP A 143 7.35 26.70 12.73
C ASP A 143 5.98 26.84 12.06
N VAL A 144 5.04 25.97 12.42
CA VAL A 144 3.68 26.00 11.90
C VAL A 144 2.69 25.80 13.04
N THR A 145 1.58 26.53 13.00
CA THR A 145 0.49 26.40 13.99
C THR A 145 -0.67 25.62 13.37
N VAL A 146 -1.10 24.56 14.06
CA VAL A 146 -2.27 23.75 13.70
C VAL A 146 -3.22 23.76 14.89
N GLY A 147 -4.40 24.34 14.72
CA GLY A 147 -5.32 24.60 15.83
C GLY A 147 -4.67 25.55 16.84
N ASP A 148 -4.55 25.11 18.09
CA ASP A 148 -3.92 25.82 19.21
C ASP A 148 -2.48 25.36 19.49
N GLN A 149 -1.95 24.43 18.70
CA GLN A 149 -0.64 23.84 18.89
C GLN A 149 0.39 24.39 17.90
N THR A 150 1.57 24.73 18.40
CA THR A 150 2.72 25.13 17.57
C THR A 150 3.67 23.95 17.39
N ILE A 151 3.87 23.55 16.14
CA ILE A 151 4.86 22.58 15.71
C ILE A 151 6.11 23.36 15.35
N ARG A 152 7.26 22.97 15.94
CA ARG A 152 8.54 23.66 15.69
C ARG A 152 9.26 23.12 14.47
N ALA A 153 10.06 23.97 13.84
CA ALA A 153 10.99 23.53 12.81
C ALA A 153 11.88 22.38 13.34
N GLY A 154 11.96 21.30 12.58
CA GLY A 154 12.69 20.09 12.96
C GLY A 154 11.84 19.02 13.67
N ASP A 155 10.65 19.34 14.15
CA ASP A 155 9.78 18.36 14.80
C ASP A 155 9.37 17.26 13.82
N ALA A 156 9.36 16.02 14.31
CA ALA A 156 8.83 14.87 13.59
C ALA A 156 7.31 14.78 13.78
N LEU A 157 6.59 14.53 12.69
CA LEU A 157 5.14 14.39 12.68
C LEU A 157 4.73 13.03 12.14
N LEU A 158 3.67 12.48 12.72
CA LEU A 158 2.92 11.36 12.19
C LEU A 158 1.54 11.84 11.76
N LEU A 159 1.27 11.83 10.47
CA LEU A 159 -0.05 12.13 9.92
C LEU A 159 -0.85 10.82 9.85
N ILE A 160 -1.79 10.64 10.76
CA ILE A 160 -2.53 9.38 10.92
C ILE A 160 -3.65 9.33 9.86
N LEU A 161 -3.35 8.74 8.70
CA LEU A 161 -4.29 8.63 7.58
C LEU A 161 -5.53 7.82 7.96
N ALA A 162 -5.34 6.74 8.70
CA ALA A 162 -6.44 5.88 9.15
C ALA A 162 -7.44 6.64 10.04
N ALA A 163 -6.97 7.55 10.91
CA ALA A 163 -7.83 8.40 11.71
C ALA A 163 -8.51 9.47 10.86
N ALA A 164 -7.75 10.14 9.99
CA ALA A 164 -8.30 11.17 9.10
C ALA A 164 -9.41 10.63 8.17
N ASN A 165 -9.26 9.38 7.70
CA ASN A 165 -10.28 8.69 6.90
C ASN A 165 -11.52 8.28 7.71
N ARG A 166 -11.50 8.42 9.03
CA ARG A 166 -12.61 8.14 9.94
C ARG A 166 -13.03 9.36 10.76
N ASP A 167 -12.58 10.55 10.36
CA ASP A 167 -12.95 11.79 11.01
C ASP A 167 -14.45 12.07 10.80
N PRO A 168 -15.27 12.16 11.86
CA PRO A 168 -16.71 12.42 11.73
C PRO A 168 -17.02 13.82 11.20
N GLU A 169 -16.09 14.77 11.28
CA GLU A 169 -16.26 16.10 10.67
C GLU A 169 -16.12 16.03 9.13
N ALA A 170 -15.35 15.08 8.61
CA ALA A 170 -15.16 14.87 7.17
C ALA A 170 -16.08 13.78 6.60
N PHE A 171 -16.38 12.75 7.38
CA PHE A 171 -17.14 11.58 6.96
C PHE A 171 -18.29 11.29 7.93
N SER A 172 -19.51 11.59 7.53
CA SER A 172 -20.70 11.21 8.34
C SER A 172 -20.75 9.68 8.50
N GLU A 173 -21.12 9.18 9.68
CA GLU A 173 -21.13 7.73 9.99
C GLU A 173 -19.83 7.04 9.52
N PRO A 174 -18.63 7.41 10.02
CA PRO A 174 -17.34 7.08 9.42
C PRO A 174 -17.04 5.58 9.42
N ASP A 175 -17.65 4.79 10.27
CA ASP A 175 -17.48 3.33 10.35
C ASP A 175 -18.44 2.55 9.45
N ARG A 176 -19.40 3.22 8.84
CA ARG A 176 -20.34 2.61 7.92
C ARG A 176 -19.81 2.59 6.50
N PHE A 177 -19.99 1.48 5.80
CA PHE A 177 -19.68 1.39 4.37
C PHE A 177 -20.72 2.17 3.55
N MET A 178 -20.27 3.11 2.71
CA MET A 178 -21.13 3.92 1.84
C MET A 178 -20.45 4.19 0.51
N PHE A 179 -21.15 4.02 -0.60
CA PHE A 179 -20.59 4.18 -1.95
C PHE A 179 -20.30 5.63 -2.38
N ASN A 180 -20.95 6.60 -1.77
CA ASN A 180 -20.87 8.01 -2.16
C ASN A 180 -20.20 8.84 -1.07
N ARG A 181 -18.88 8.71 -0.93
CA ARG A 181 -18.08 9.44 0.05
C ARG A 181 -17.27 10.56 -0.58
N PRO A 182 -16.89 11.60 0.19
CA PRO A 182 -15.82 12.51 -0.19
C PRO A 182 -14.52 11.76 -0.49
N GLN A 183 -13.59 12.43 -1.16
CA GLN A 183 -12.29 11.85 -1.46
C GLN A 183 -11.54 11.45 -0.20
N THR A 184 -11.08 10.20 -0.15
CA THR A 184 -10.22 9.65 0.91
C THR A 184 -8.81 10.22 0.85
N VAL A 185 -8.11 10.25 1.98
CA VAL A 185 -6.67 10.56 2.05
C VAL A 185 -5.80 9.29 2.09
N ALA A 186 -6.37 8.11 1.89
CA ALA A 186 -5.63 6.84 1.89
C ALA A 186 -4.49 6.79 0.85
N LEU A 187 -4.62 7.52 -0.25
CA LEU A 187 -3.62 7.65 -1.31
C LEU A 187 -2.75 8.92 -1.16
N GLY A 188 -2.83 9.59 -0.03
CA GLY A 188 -2.12 10.84 0.22
C GLY A 188 -2.74 12.05 -0.48
N HIS A 189 -2.00 13.16 -0.49
CA HIS A 189 -2.41 14.42 -1.12
C HIS A 189 -1.19 15.24 -1.58
N GLY A 190 -1.40 16.16 -2.53
CA GLY A 190 -0.36 17.07 -3.02
C GLY A 190 0.72 16.35 -3.83
N ILE A 191 1.96 16.82 -3.72
CA ILE A 191 3.11 16.30 -4.50
C ILE A 191 3.47 14.83 -4.18
N HIS A 192 3.00 14.31 -3.05
CA HIS A 192 3.16 12.91 -2.65
C HIS A 192 1.91 12.06 -2.91
N TYR A 193 0.94 12.55 -3.67
CA TYR A 193 -0.18 11.71 -4.08
C TYR A 193 0.32 10.43 -4.74
N CYS A 194 -0.28 9.30 -4.39
CA CYS A 194 0.20 7.98 -4.80
C CYS A 194 0.34 7.86 -6.32
N LEU A 195 1.57 7.61 -6.79
CA LEU A 195 1.86 7.39 -8.22
C LEU A 195 1.13 6.14 -8.74
N GLY A 196 1.05 5.09 -7.93
CA GLY A 196 0.39 3.82 -8.24
C GLY A 196 -1.14 3.85 -8.06
N ALA A 197 -1.77 4.99 -7.75
CA ALA A 197 -3.20 5.07 -7.46
C ALA A 197 -4.11 4.46 -8.56
N PRO A 198 -3.88 4.69 -9.86
CA PRO A 198 -4.68 4.05 -10.91
C PRO A 198 -4.52 2.52 -10.92
N LEU A 199 -3.30 2.02 -10.70
CA LEU A 199 -3.00 0.59 -10.66
C LEU A 199 -3.64 -0.07 -9.44
N ALA A 200 -3.48 0.51 -8.24
CA ALA A 200 -4.07 -0.02 -7.01
C ALA A 200 -5.59 -0.13 -7.08
N ARG A 201 -6.26 0.86 -7.70
CA ARG A 201 -7.71 0.81 -7.96
C ARG A 201 -8.10 -0.34 -8.89
N LEU A 202 -7.32 -0.52 -9.95
CA LEU A 202 -7.56 -1.57 -10.93
C LEU A 202 -7.33 -2.96 -10.32
N GLU A 203 -6.22 -3.15 -9.64
CA GLU A 203 -5.87 -4.41 -8.96
C GLU A 203 -6.91 -4.77 -7.89
N GLY A 204 -7.24 -3.84 -7.00
CA GLY A 204 -8.26 -4.04 -5.97
C GLY A 204 -9.60 -4.42 -6.57
N ARG A 205 -10.05 -3.72 -7.61
CA ARG A 205 -11.30 -4.02 -8.30
C ARG A 205 -11.28 -5.41 -8.93
N ILE A 206 -10.29 -5.71 -9.76
CA ILE A 206 -10.24 -6.99 -10.49
C ILE A 206 -10.14 -8.15 -9.49
N ALA A 207 -9.28 -8.06 -8.49
CA ALA A 207 -9.08 -9.13 -7.52
C ALA A 207 -10.35 -9.38 -6.71
N LEU A 208 -10.92 -8.35 -6.07
CA LEU A 208 -12.08 -8.50 -5.20
C LEU A 208 -13.33 -8.89 -6.00
N GLN A 209 -13.60 -8.24 -7.11
CA GLN A 209 -14.71 -8.57 -7.98
C GLN A 209 -14.65 -10.03 -8.43
N THR A 210 -13.49 -10.48 -8.92
CA THR A 210 -13.29 -11.87 -9.36
C THR A 210 -13.52 -12.87 -8.23
N VAL A 211 -13.02 -12.59 -7.03
CA VAL A 211 -13.22 -13.48 -5.86
C VAL A 211 -14.70 -13.63 -5.54
N PHE A 212 -15.44 -12.52 -5.43
CA PHE A 212 -16.84 -12.57 -5.02
C PHE A 212 -17.78 -13.04 -6.13
N GLU A 213 -17.44 -12.83 -7.40
CA GLU A 213 -18.18 -13.42 -8.55
C GLU A 213 -17.94 -14.93 -8.63
N ARG A 214 -16.70 -15.40 -8.42
CA ARG A 214 -16.36 -16.82 -8.51
C ARG A 214 -16.89 -17.63 -7.34
N TRP A 215 -16.95 -17.04 -6.15
CA TRP A 215 -17.43 -17.69 -4.91
C TRP A 215 -18.49 -16.82 -4.22
N PRO A 216 -19.71 -16.75 -4.75
CA PRO A 216 -20.77 -15.87 -4.21
C PRO A 216 -21.17 -16.27 -2.78
N THR A 217 -20.96 -17.53 -2.39
CA THR A 217 -21.25 -18.07 -1.05
C THR A 217 -20.05 -18.02 -0.10
N ILE A 218 -18.94 -17.42 -0.52
CA ILE A 218 -17.73 -17.31 0.31
C ILE A 218 -18.04 -16.65 1.65
N ARG A 219 -17.53 -17.26 2.73
CA ARG A 219 -17.67 -16.75 4.09
C ARG A 219 -16.37 -16.92 4.86
N GLN A 220 -16.18 -16.10 5.88
CA GLN A 220 -15.07 -16.27 6.82
C GLN A 220 -15.25 -17.59 7.59
N ALA A 221 -14.18 -18.38 7.72
CA ALA A 221 -14.19 -19.71 8.32
C ALA A 221 -13.21 -19.86 9.50
N GLY A 222 -12.61 -18.76 9.97
CA GLY A 222 -11.67 -18.75 11.09
C GLY A 222 -11.28 -17.35 11.49
N GLU A 223 -10.37 -17.24 12.44
CA GLU A 223 -9.86 -15.96 12.93
C GLU A 223 -8.89 -15.32 11.94
N LEU A 224 -8.95 -14.00 11.87
CA LEU A 224 -7.99 -13.20 11.11
C LEU A 224 -6.66 -13.10 11.89
N SER A 225 -5.55 -13.21 11.19
CA SER A 225 -4.24 -12.92 11.78
C SER A 225 -3.53 -11.80 11.03
N TYR A 226 -2.93 -10.90 11.81
CA TYR A 226 -2.24 -9.71 11.29
C TYR A 226 -0.75 -9.76 11.61
N ALA A 227 0.06 -9.10 10.77
CA ALA A 227 1.46 -8.86 11.08
C ALA A 227 1.60 -7.87 12.25
N ASP A 228 2.71 -8.01 12.97
CA ASP A 228 3.16 -7.00 13.92
C ASP A 228 3.83 -5.85 13.14
N ASN A 229 3.00 -5.01 12.52
CA ASN A 229 3.42 -3.87 11.72
C ASN A 229 2.45 -2.72 11.97
N PHE A 230 2.93 -1.64 12.56
CA PHE A 230 2.07 -0.50 12.91
C PHE A 230 1.90 0.50 11.76
N ASN A 231 2.72 0.43 10.71
CA ASN A 231 2.63 1.32 9.56
C ASN A 231 1.65 0.80 8.49
N VAL A 232 1.77 -0.47 8.11
CA VAL A 232 0.91 -1.09 7.11
C VAL A 232 0.04 -2.16 7.76
N ARG A 233 -1.26 -2.14 7.49
CA ARG A 233 -2.20 -3.14 8.02
C ARG A 233 -2.12 -4.44 7.21
N ILE A 234 -1.10 -5.25 7.47
CA ILE A 234 -0.83 -6.49 6.74
C ILE A 234 -1.67 -7.63 7.33
N LEU A 235 -2.57 -8.19 6.54
CA LEU A 235 -3.33 -9.37 6.87
C LEU A 235 -2.55 -10.63 6.46
N HIS A 236 -2.11 -11.42 7.45
CA HIS A 236 -1.40 -12.68 7.20
C HIS A 236 -2.31 -13.81 6.75
N SER A 237 -3.49 -13.89 7.33
CA SER A 237 -4.42 -14.99 7.05
C SER A 237 -5.86 -14.54 7.13
N LEU A 238 -6.62 -14.94 6.10
CA LEU A 238 -8.08 -14.86 6.03
C LEU A 238 -8.62 -16.26 5.71
N PRO A 239 -8.88 -17.10 6.72
CA PRO A 239 -9.48 -18.40 6.47
C PRO A 239 -10.90 -18.25 5.92
N VAL A 240 -11.18 -18.87 4.78
CA VAL A 240 -12.49 -18.80 4.12
C VAL A 240 -13.01 -20.20 3.78
N ALA A 241 -14.32 -20.30 3.69
CA ALA A 241 -15.03 -21.45 3.11
C ALA A 241 -15.84 -20.97 1.89
N THR A 242 -15.87 -21.78 0.85
CA THR A 242 -16.52 -21.47 -0.44
C THR A 242 -17.81 -22.29 -0.67
N SER A 243 -18.13 -23.15 0.27
CA SER A 243 -19.32 -24.02 0.27
C SER A 243 -20.01 -23.98 1.61
#